data_9ca111012dcb998d1706de9c6be5dd5e
#
_entry.id   9ca111012dcb998d1706de9c6be5dd5e
#
_cell.length_a   1.000
_cell.length_b   1.000
_cell.length_c   1.000
_cell.angle_alpha   90.00
_cell.angle_beta   90.00
_cell.angle_gamma   90.00
#
_symmetry.space_group_name_H-M   'P 1'
#
loop_
_entity.id
_entity.type
_entity.pdbx_description
1 polymer ?
#
loop_
_entity_poly.entity_id
_entity_poly.type
_entity_poly.pdbx_seq_one_letter_code
_entity_poly.pdbx_strand_id
1 'polypeptide(L)'
;MTQTTTGDGWAVGSIDGMGDGPGFRKVRRELGVTAFGVNAVVLPPGYAGRTHYHDRQEELYLVFQGTVEFSFGEGDDATSYELGPGGLARVDASTVRCLRNTSESEEAVFLCVGGEGGYVGRDGRPAGPDAPR
;
A
#
# COMPACT_ATOMS: atom_id res chain seq x y z
N MET A 1 10.63 -18.10 8.17
CA MET A 1 9.55 -17.64 7.28
C MET A 1 8.30 -18.47 7.52
N THR A 2 7.17 -17.82 7.82
CA THR A 2 5.94 -18.52 8.17
C THR A 2 5.09 -18.69 6.93
N GLN A 3 4.75 -19.92 6.60
CA GLN A 3 3.82 -20.20 5.51
C GLN A 3 2.39 -19.94 5.97
N THR A 4 1.52 -19.66 5.01
CA THR A 4 0.11 -19.49 5.28
C THR A 4 -0.51 -20.82 5.68
N THR A 5 -1.22 -20.81 6.79
CA THR A 5 -1.95 -21.98 7.30
C THR A 5 -3.42 -21.60 7.38
N THR A 6 -4.29 -22.48 6.89
CA THR A 6 -5.74 -22.23 6.86
C THR A 6 -6.49 -23.26 7.67
N GLY A 7 -7.61 -22.85 8.20
CA GLY A 7 -8.57 -23.73 8.87
C GLY A 7 -9.98 -23.31 8.49
N ASP A 8 -10.94 -23.83 9.23
CA ASP A 8 -12.34 -23.50 8.98
C ASP A 8 -12.65 -22.12 9.55
N GLY A 9 -12.81 -21.14 8.66
CA GLY A 9 -13.14 -19.76 9.03
C GLY A 9 -11.94 -18.89 9.43
N TRP A 10 -10.71 -19.37 9.21
CA TRP A 10 -9.52 -18.56 9.54
C TRP A 10 -8.32 -18.91 8.68
N ALA A 11 -7.39 -17.98 8.61
CA ALA A 11 -6.07 -18.18 8.01
C ALA A 11 -5.04 -17.31 8.73
N VAL A 12 -3.83 -17.81 8.85
CA VAL A 12 -2.72 -17.07 9.42
C VAL A 12 -1.50 -17.17 8.51
N GLY A 13 -0.68 -16.15 8.52
CA GLY A 13 0.55 -16.12 7.73
C GLY A 13 1.41 -14.93 8.12
N SER A 14 2.46 -14.70 7.36
CA SER A 14 3.40 -13.62 7.63
C SER A 14 3.72 -12.91 6.32
N ILE A 15 3.91 -11.60 6.38
CA ILE A 15 4.30 -10.79 5.23
C ILE A 15 5.56 -11.38 4.56
N ASP A 16 6.53 -11.81 5.36
CA ASP A 16 7.77 -12.37 4.85
C ASP A 16 7.56 -13.66 4.04
N GLY A 17 6.50 -14.38 4.31
CA GLY A 17 6.15 -15.61 3.59
C GLY A 17 5.37 -15.37 2.31
N MET A 18 5.01 -14.13 1.98
CA MET A 18 4.09 -13.82 0.89
C MET A 18 4.77 -13.26 -0.36
N GLY A 19 6.09 -13.33 -0.45
CA GLY A 19 6.82 -12.90 -1.63
C GLY A 19 8.24 -12.46 -1.31
N ASP A 20 8.98 -12.11 -2.35
CA ASP A 20 10.37 -11.70 -2.28
C ASP A 20 10.57 -10.39 -3.04
N GLY A 21 11.65 -9.67 -2.71
CA GLY A 21 12.05 -8.46 -3.40
C GLY A 21 11.12 -7.29 -3.16
N PRO A 22 11.27 -6.22 -3.94
CA PRO A 22 10.40 -5.05 -3.79
C PRO A 22 8.98 -5.32 -4.27
N GLY A 23 8.03 -4.56 -3.73
CA GLY A 23 6.66 -4.55 -4.22
C GLY A 23 5.68 -5.26 -3.33
N PHE A 24 4.61 -5.74 -3.96
CA PHE A 24 3.43 -6.22 -3.25
C PHE A 24 3.62 -7.57 -2.58
N ARG A 25 3.03 -7.67 -1.40
CA ARG A 25 2.70 -8.93 -0.74
C ARG A 25 1.18 -9.02 -0.73
N LYS A 26 0.64 -9.98 -1.45
CA LYS A 26 -0.81 -10.05 -1.74
C LYS A 26 -1.55 -10.69 -0.59
N VAL A 27 -1.66 -9.96 0.51
CA VAL A 27 -2.24 -10.44 1.77
C VAL A 27 -3.67 -10.93 1.57
N ARG A 28 -4.48 -10.17 0.84
CA ARG A 28 -5.88 -10.57 0.57
C ARG A 28 -5.94 -11.96 -0.05
N ARG A 29 -5.14 -12.18 -1.09
CA ARG A 29 -5.12 -13.46 -1.80
C ARG A 29 -4.62 -14.58 -0.91
N GLU A 30 -3.50 -14.33 -0.22
CA GLU A 30 -2.85 -15.36 0.57
C GLU A 30 -3.69 -15.80 1.76
N LEU A 31 -4.40 -14.89 2.39
CA LEU A 31 -5.25 -15.19 3.54
C LEU A 31 -6.70 -15.45 3.17
N GLY A 32 -7.09 -15.20 1.92
CA GLY A 32 -8.47 -15.44 1.48
C GLY A 32 -9.47 -14.41 1.98
N VAL A 33 -9.03 -13.17 2.17
CA VAL A 33 -9.92 -12.08 2.58
C VAL A 33 -10.87 -11.75 1.43
N THR A 34 -12.17 -11.68 1.69
CA THR A 34 -13.17 -11.45 0.65
C THR A 34 -13.86 -10.10 0.76
N ALA A 35 -13.96 -9.53 1.96
CA ALA A 35 -14.79 -8.36 2.21
C ALA A 35 -14.09 -7.03 1.93
N PHE A 36 -12.77 -7.02 1.84
CA PHE A 36 -11.99 -5.79 1.58
C PHE A 36 -10.67 -6.16 0.94
N GLY A 37 -10.01 -5.16 0.35
CA GLY A 37 -8.67 -5.32 -0.18
C GLY A 37 -7.64 -5.11 0.91
N VAL A 38 -6.59 -5.90 0.91
CA VAL A 38 -5.45 -5.69 1.81
C VAL A 38 -4.19 -6.23 1.15
N ASN A 39 -3.16 -5.39 1.10
CA ASN A 39 -1.83 -5.76 0.63
C ASN A 39 -0.79 -5.14 1.54
N ALA A 40 0.36 -5.76 1.64
CA ALA A 40 1.54 -5.11 2.15
C ALA A 40 2.45 -4.74 0.96
N VAL A 41 3.26 -3.72 1.14
CA VAL A 41 4.20 -3.28 0.11
C VAL A 41 5.56 -3.09 0.75
N VAL A 42 6.57 -3.67 0.12
CA VAL A 42 7.96 -3.56 0.56
C VAL A 42 8.68 -2.57 -0.36
N LEU A 43 9.18 -1.49 0.22
CA LEU A 43 9.92 -0.46 -0.50
C LEU A 43 11.38 -0.48 -0.05
N PRO A 44 12.30 -0.97 -0.88
CA PRO A 44 13.72 -0.84 -0.58
C PRO A 44 14.15 0.63 -0.48
N PRO A 45 15.35 0.91 0.06
CA PRO A 45 15.84 2.29 0.13
C PRO A 45 15.75 3.01 -1.21
N GLY A 46 15.20 4.21 -1.20
CA GLY A 46 15.06 5.06 -2.37
C GLY A 46 13.91 4.73 -3.31
N TYR A 47 13.16 3.66 -3.06
CA TYR A 47 12.06 3.26 -3.95
C TYR A 47 10.83 4.12 -3.74
N ALA A 48 10.18 4.44 -4.87
CA ALA A 48 8.90 5.12 -4.88
C ALA A 48 7.85 4.23 -5.52
N GLY A 49 6.67 4.23 -4.95
CA GLY A 49 5.50 3.65 -5.59
C GLY A 49 5.03 4.55 -6.73
N ARG A 50 4.09 4.07 -7.52
CA ARG A 50 3.51 4.87 -8.60
C ARG A 50 2.61 5.97 -8.03
N THR A 51 2.67 7.14 -8.62
CA THR A 51 1.71 8.19 -8.34
C THR A 51 0.37 7.77 -8.94
N HIS A 52 -0.68 7.72 -8.14
CA HIS A 52 -1.95 7.16 -8.59
C HIS A 52 -3.13 7.67 -7.76
N TYR A 53 -4.32 7.35 -8.23
CA TYR A 53 -5.58 7.52 -7.52
C TYR A 53 -6.45 6.31 -7.85
N HIS A 54 -7.62 6.23 -7.23
CA HIS A 54 -8.57 5.16 -7.47
C HIS A 54 -9.92 5.71 -7.92
N ASP A 55 -10.67 4.91 -8.65
CA ASP A 55 -11.99 5.32 -9.11
C ASP A 55 -13.01 5.24 -7.97
N ARG A 56 -12.92 4.22 -7.11
CA ARG A 56 -13.96 3.90 -6.13
C ARG A 56 -13.45 3.66 -4.73
N GLN A 57 -12.33 2.98 -4.54
CA GLN A 57 -11.95 2.53 -3.21
C GLN A 57 -11.23 3.61 -2.40
N GLU A 58 -11.70 3.79 -1.19
CA GLU A 58 -11.00 4.53 -0.14
C GLU A 58 -9.94 3.60 0.44
N GLU A 59 -8.78 4.16 0.82
CA GLU A 59 -7.70 3.36 1.36
C GLU A 59 -7.21 3.87 2.71
N LEU A 60 -6.82 2.93 3.56
CA LEU A 60 -6.13 3.19 4.81
C LEU A 60 -4.74 2.57 4.71
N TYR A 61 -3.73 3.38 4.98
CA TYR A 61 -2.33 2.93 5.02
C TYR A 61 -1.85 2.89 6.45
N LEU A 62 -1.07 1.87 6.79
CA LEU A 62 -0.39 1.73 8.07
C LEU A 62 1.08 1.43 7.82
N VAL A 63 1.95 2.28 8.31
CA VAL A 63 3.39 2.02 8.24
C VAL A 63 3.76 0.98 9.28
N PHE A 64 4.32 -0.12 8.84
CA PHE A 64 4.70 -1.24 9.69
C PHE A 64 6.19 -1.17 10.09
N GLN A 65 7.05 -0.77 9.13
CA GLN A 65 8.49 -0.75 9.32
C GLN A 65 9.08 0.39 8.50
N GLY A 66 10.13 1.02 9.02
CA GLY A 66 10.82 2.12 8.34
C GLY A 66 10.00 3.40 8.33
N THR A 67 10.35 4.29 7.41
CA THR A 67 9.68 5.59 7.25
C THR A 67 9.20 5.73 5.83
N VAL A 68 7.94 6.13 5.68
CA VAL A 68 7.32 6.33 4.36
C VAL A 68 6.91 7.78 4.23
N GLU A 69 7.31 8.40 3.12
CA GLU A 69 6.85 9.74 2.76
C GLU A 69 5.56 9.59 1.94
N PHE A 70 4.49 10.20 2.43
CA PHE A 70 3.20 10.25 1.75
C PHE A 70 3.05 11.62 1.12
N SER A 71 2.85 11.65 -0.20
CA SER A 71 2.56 12.87 -0.93
C SER A 71 1.14 12.83 -1.45
N PHE A 72 0.38 13.90 -1.22
CA PHE A 72 -1.01 14.02 -1.64
C PHE A 72 -1.15 15.22 -2.58
N GLY A 73 -1.80 15.01 -3.72
CA GLY A 73 -1.96 16.02 -4.76
C GLY A 73 -0.96 15.83 -5.89
N GLU A 74 -0.92 16.80 -6.80
CA GLU A 74 -0.06 16.75 -7.98
C GLU A 74 0.85 17.96 -8.07
N GLY A 75 2.05 17.74 -8.62
CA GLY A 75 2.99 18.82 -8.94
C GLY A 75 3.33 19.67 -7.73
N ASP A 76 3.36 21.00 -7.94
CA ASP A 76 3.75 21.94 -6.91
C ASP A 76 2.72 22.09 -5.79
N ASP A 77 1.49 21.63 -6.03
CA ASP A 77 0.43 21.67 -5.02
C ASP A 77 0.45 20.47 -4.08
N ALA A 78 1.31 19.50 -4.32
CA ALA A 78 1.40 18.32 -3.48
C ALA A 78 1.92 18.67 -2.08
N THR A 79 1.32 18.04 -1.08
CA THR A 79 1.72 18.17 0.32
C THR A 79 2.28 16.83 0.78
N SER A 80 3.41 16.85 1.49
CA SER A 80 4.09 15.62 1.88
C SER A 80 4.28 15.52 3.39
N TYR A 81 4.19 14.29 3.90
CA TYR A 81 4.38 13.96 5.31
C TYR A 81 5.19 12.69 5.42
N GLU A 82 6.14 12.65 6.36
CA GLU A 82 6.87 11.43 6.68
C GLU A 82 6.25 10.76 7.89
N LEU A 83 5.96 9.47 7.76
CA LEU A 83 5.37 8.68 8.83
C LEU A 83 6.27 7.47 9.13
N GLY A 84 6.58 7.28 10.41
CA GLY A 84 7.29 6.10 10.91
C GLY A 84 6.32 4.99 11.32
N PRO A 85 6.84 3.92 11.93
CA PRO A 85 6.03 2.77 12.34
C PRO A 85 4.85 3.18 13.21
N GLY A 86 3.67 2.67 12.86
CA GLY A 86 2.41 3.06 13.51
C GLY A 86 1.75 4.27 12.88
N GLY A 87 2.39 4.92 11.91
CA GLY A 87 1.78 6.04 11.18
C GLY A 87 0.62 5.56 10.33
N LEU A 88 -0.42 6.38 10.26
CA LEU A 88 -1.66 6.05 9.57
C LEU A 88 -2.06 7.17 8.62
N ALA A 89 -2.58 6.79 7.46
CA ALA A 89 -3.13 7.74 6.51
C ALA A 89 -4.40 7.18 5.89
N ARG A 90 -5.48 7.97 5.92
CA ARG A 90 -6.69 7.67 5.17
C ARG A 90 -6.67 8.51 3.90
N VAL A 91 -6.97 7.89 2.77
CA VAL A 91 -6.93 8.57 1.47
C VAL A 91 -8.22 8.28 0.71
N ASP A 92 -8.93 9.33 0.34
CA ASP A 92 -10.12 9.20 -0.50
C ASP A 92 -9.75 8.61 -1.86
N ALA A 93 -10.69 7.92 -2.50
CA ALA A 93 -10.44 7.27 -3.78
C ALA A 93 -9.79 8.21 -4.80
N SER A 94 -10.39 9.37 -5.02
CA SER A 94 -9.96 10.31 -6.07
C SER A 94 -8.71 11.14 -5.73
N THR A 95 -8.21 11.04 -4.52
CA THR A 95 -7.02 11.81 -4.12
C THR A 95 -5.77 11.19 -4.72
N VAL A 96 -5.03 11.97 -5.49
CA VAL A 96 -3.75 11.53 -6.05
C VAL A 96 -2.74 11.40 -4.93
N ARG A 97 -2.02 10.28 -4.88
CA ARG A 97 -1.01 10.03 -3.85
C ARG A 97 0.19 9.30 -4.41
N CYS A 98 1.30 9.46 -3.71
CA CYS A 98 2.53 8.72 -3.96
C CYS A 98 3.18 8.41 -2.62
N LEU A 99 3.64 7.18 -2.46
CA LEU A 99 4.33 6.73 -1.26
C LEU A 99 5.76 6.39 -1.63
N ARG A 100 6.71 6.93 -0.88
CA ARG A 100 8.14 6.74 -1.15
C ARG A 100 8.90 6.39 0.09
N ASN A 101 9.94 5.58 -0.08
CA ASN A 101 10.96 5.39 0.94
C ASN A 101 12.12 6.34 0.63
N THR A 102 12.27 7.37 1.45
CA THR A 102 13.32 8.38 1.27
C THR A 102 14.62 8.01 1.98
N SER A 103 14.65 6.93 2.73
CA SER A 103 15.87 6.47 3.38
C SER A 103 16.85 5.93 2.35
N GLU A 104 18.13 6.16 2.60
CA GLU A 104 19.20 5.61 1.77
C GLU A 104 19.65 4.21 2.22
N SER A 105 19.23 3.78 3.40
CA SER A 105 19.75 2.56 4.03
C SER A 105 18.68 1.61 4.57
N GLU A 106 17.50 2.09 4.87
CA GLU A 106 16.47 1.31 5.56
C GLU A 106 15.33 0.94 4.63
N GLU A 107 14.90 -0.31 4.70
CA GLU A 107 13.69 -0.79 4.03
C GLU A 107 12.45 -0.22 4.72
N ALA A 108 11.40 0.03 3.97
CA ALA A 108 10.11 0.41 4.52
C ALA A 108 9.05 -0.60 4.11
N VAL A 109 8.11 -0.84 5.00
CA VAL A 109 6.97 -1.74 4.75
C VAL A 109 5.71 -1.05 5.24
N PHE A 110 4.69 -1.01 4.39
CA PHE A 110 3.38 -0.52 4.80
C PHE A 110 2.29 -1.49 4.40
N LEU A 111 1.18 -1.41 5.13
CA LEU A 111 -0.03 -2.16 4.83
C LEU A 111 -1.03 -1.20 4.21
N CYS A 112 -1.74 -1.64 3.18
CA CYS A 112 -2.81 -0.87 2.55
C CYS A 112 -4.10 -1.69 2.62
N VAL A 113 -5.15 -1.08 3.17
CA VAL A 113 -6.48 -1.68 3.26
C VAL A 113 -7.43 -0.78 2.48
N GLY A 114 -8.22 -1.38 1.60
CA GLY A 114 -9.12 -0.57 0.77
C GLY A 114 -10.43 -1.26 0.44
N GLY A 115 -11.41 -0.44 0.06
CA GLY A 115 -12.71 -0.92 -0.35
C GLY A 115 -13.73 0.20 -0.47
N GLU A 116 -14.92 -0.18 -0.92
CA GLU A 116 -16.11 0.67 -0.94
C GLU A 116 -17.32 -0.26 -0.84
N GLY A 117 -17.85 -0.41 0.37
CA GLY A 117 -18.92 -1.36 0.61
C GLY A 117 -18.51 -2.82 0.39
N GLY A 118 -17.21 -3.09 0.28
CA GLY A 118 -16.64 -4.39 0.02
C GLY A 118 -15.34 -4.28 -0.76
N TYR A 119 -14.84 -5.40 -1.23
CA TYR A 119 -13.62 -5.42 -2.05
C TYR A 119 -13.86 -4.76 -3.40
N VAL A 120 -12.91 -3.90 -3.81
CA VAL A 120 -12.89 -3.29 -5.14
C VAL A 120 -11.56 -3.65 -5.78
N GLY A 121 -11.60 -4.33 -6.93
CA GLY A 121 -10.39 -4.72 -7.63
C GLY A 121 -10.06 -3.81 -8.80
N ARG A 122 -8.77 -3.59 -9.03
CA ARG A 122 -8.21 -3.00 -10.24
C ARG A 122 -8.78 -1.63 -10.63
N ASP A 123 -9.07 -0.79 -9.66
CA ASP A 123 -9.56 0.56 -9.93
C ASP A 123 -8.48 1.63 -9.79
N GLY A 124 -7.23 1.24 -9.60
CA GLY A 124 -6.11 2.18 -9.55
C GLY A 124 -5.82 2.79 -10.92
N ARG A 125 -5.57 4.10 -10.93
CA ARG A 125 -5.29 4.87 -12.13
C ARG A 125 -3.97 5.61 -11.97
N PRO A 126 -3.06 5.53 -12.96
CA PRO A 126 -1.81 6.28 -12.88
C PRO A 126 -2.08 7.78 -12.99
N ALA A 127 -1.26 8.56 -12.31
CA ALA A 127 -1.32 10.01 -12.31
C ALA A 127 0.11 10.56 -12.36
N GLY A 128 0.23 11.90 -12.48
CA GLY A 128 1.53 12.54 -12.55
C GLY A 128 2.06 12.63 -13.97
N PRO A 129 3.34 13.08 -14.13
CA PRO A 129 3.91 13.37 -15.44
C PRO A 129 3.95 12.18 -16.40
N ASP A 130 4.10 10.97 -15.87
CA ASP A 130 4.25 9.76 -16.67
C ASP A 130 2.93 9.04 -16.94
N ALA A 131 1.81 9.61 -16.50
CA ALA A 131 0.51 8.97 -16.69
C ALA A 131 0.07 9.05 -18.16
N PRO A 132 -0.56 7.99 -18.68
CA PRO A 132 -1.19 8.05 -20.01
C PRO A 132 -2.32 9.09 -19.98
N ARG A 133 -2.45 9.82 -21.09
CA ARG A 133 -3.51 10.82 -21.26
C ARG A 133 -4.50 10.36 -22.32
#